data_4d851fd5eb0ef49823eccb970a361f89
#
_entry.id   4d851fd5eb0ef49823eccb970a361f89
#
_cell.length_a   1.000
_cell.length_b   1.000
_cell.length_c   1.000
_cell.angle_alpha   90.00
_cell.angle_beta   90.00
_cell.angle_gamma   90.00
#
_symmetry.space_group_name_H-M   'P 1'
#
loop_
_entity.id
_entity.type
_entity.pdbx_description
1 polymer ?
#
loop_
_entity_poly.entity_id
_entity_poly.type
_entity_poly.pdbx_seq_one_letter_code
_entity_poly.pdbx_strand_id
1 'polypeptide(L)'
;SLEEKKLINNALHFHEKTVEEVMTPRGVMNTVAKEDVIGPLLLDELHKTGHSRFPVTDGDIDHIVGILHIRSLLTLDNGKKTSRVETAMDKKIYFINQNQKLERALSAFIKTRHHMFIVVNDYRETAGILTLEDALEALLGRKILDEFDVVDDLRVLAARNPNKNNKSPSATDVK
;
A
#
# COMPACT_ATOMS: atom_id res chain seq x y z
N SER A 1 23.41 -15.11 12.12
CA SER A 1 22.41 -16.00 11.54
C SER A 1 22.34 -15.86 10.01
N LEU A 2 21.71 -16.80 9.34
CA LEU A 2 21.52 -16.72 7.87
C LEU A 2 20.66 -15.51 7.48
N GLU A 3 19.68 -15.16 8.29
CA GLU A 3 18.81 -14.00 8.07
C GLU A 3 19.59 -12.68 8.20
N GLU A 4 20.46 -12.56 9.20
CA GLU A 4 21.34 -11.39 9.35
C GLU A 4 22.25 -11.21 8.14
N LYS A 5 22.83 -12.29 7.62
CA LYS A 5 23.67 -12.24 6.41
C LYS A 5 22.88 -11.78 5.19
N LYS A 6 21.64 -12.25 5.03
CA LYS A 6 20.75 -11.82 3.94
C LYS A 6 20.42 -10.33 4.06
N LEU A 7 20.10 -9.86 5.27
CA LEU A 7 19.79 -8.46 5.52
C LEU A 7 20.97 -7.56 5.19
N ILE A 8 22.17 -7.92 5.65
CA ILE A 8 23.39 -7.18 5.36
C ILE A 8 23.66 -7.15 3.84
N ASN A 9 23.52 -8.29 3.17
CA ASN A 9 23.71 -8.37 1.73
C ASN A 9 22.73 -7.49 0.95
N ASN A 10 21.45 -7.51 1.33
CA ASN A 10 20.43 -6.66 0.71
C ASN A 10 20.69 -5.18 0.95
N ALA A 11 21.12 -4.81 2.16
CA ALA A 11 21.48 -3.42 2.48
C ALA A 11 22.67 -2.93 1.66
N LEU A 12 23.68 -3.78 1.48
CA LEU A 12 24.86 -3.44 0.67
C LEU A 12 24.53 -3.21 -0.81
N HIS A 13 23.56 -3.94 -1.37
CA HIS A 13 23.16 -3.83 -2.78
C HIS A 13 21.97 -2.88 -2.99
N PHE A 14 21.38 -2.36 -1.92
CA PHE A 14 20.22 -1.49 -2.01
C PHE A 14 20.49 -0.21 -2.81
N HIS A 15 21.68 0.37 -2.68
CA HIS A 15 22.07 1.57 -3.40
C HIS A 15 22.21 1.39 -4.93
N GLU A 16 22.30 0.14 -5.39
CA GLU A 16 22.38 -0.17 -6.82
C GLU A 16 21.00 -0.17 -7.48
N LYS A 17 19.95 -0.47 -6.70
CA LYS A 17 18.58 -0.63 -7.21
C LYS A 17 17.98 0.69 -7.69
N THR A 18 17.19 0.59 -8.76
CA THR A 18 16.37 1.68 -9.29
C THR A 18 14.90 1.53 -8.90
N VAL A 19 14.15 2.62 -9.02
CA VAL A 19 12.71 2.62 -8.79
C VAL A 19 11.99 1.64 -9.73
N GLU A 20 12.40 1.58 -11.01
CA GLU A 20 11.83 0.69 -12.02
C GLU A 20 11.90 -0.79 -11.64
N GLU A 21 13.01 -1.21 -11.00
CA GLU A 21 13.21 -2.61 -10.59
C GLU A 21 12.26 -3.06 -9.47
N VAL A 22 11.65 -2.13 -8.75
CA VAL A 22 10.88 -2.41 -7.53
C VAL A 22 9.42 -1.96 -7.65
N MET A 23 9.13 -0.98 -8.51
CA MET A 23 7.78 -0.44 -8.69
C MET A 23 6.76 -1.50 -9.11
N THR A 24 5.50 -1.23 -8.83
CA THR A 24 4.37 -1.90 -9.49
C THR A 24 4.20 -1.28 -10.87
N PRO A 25 4.40 -2.05 -11.96
CA PRO A 25 4.35 -1.49 -13.31
C PRO A 25 2.94 -1.09 -13.72
N ARG A 26 2.85 -0.12 -14.64
CA ARG A 26 1.60 0.45 -15.17
C ARG A 26 0.53 -0.59 -15.53
N GLY A 27 0.93 -1.69 -16.16
CA GLY A 27 0.00 -2.70 -16.67
C GLY A 27 -0.75 -3.49 -15.60
N VAL A 28 -0.31 -3.42 -14.33
CA VAL A 28 -0.93 -4.12 -13.20
C VAL A 28 -1.35 -3.18 -12.06
N MET A 29 -1.36 -1.87 -12.32
CA MET A 29 -1.85 -0.89 -11.37
C MET A 29 -3.36 -1.02 -11.18
N ASN A 30 -3.80 -0.94 -9.93
CA ASN A 30 -5.21 -0.76 -9.59
C ASN A 30 -5.48 0.74 -9.40
N THR A 31 -6.31 1.32 -10.24
CA THR A 31 -6.69 2.73 -10.20
C THR A 31 -8.20 2.89 -10.04
N VAL A 32 -8.65 4.08 -9.63
CA VAL A 32 -10.06 4.47 -9.54
C VAL A 32 -10.28 5.73 -10.36
N ALA A 33 -11.43 5.85 -11.00
CA ALA A 33 -11.77 7.09 -11.69
C ALA A 33 -12.27 8.15 -10.69
N LYS A 34 -11.94 9.42 -10.91
CA LYS A 34 -12.36 10.51 -10.02
C LYS A 34 -13.88 10.65 -9.93
N GLU A 35 -14.58 10.28 -11.01
CA GLU A 35 -16.04 10.31 -11.11
C GLU A 35 -16.75 9.16 -10.44
N ASP A 36 -16.04 8.09 -10.09
CA ASP A 36 -16.62 6.91 -9.46
C ASP A 36 -17.37 7.27 -8.19
N VAL A 37 -18.51 6.62 -8.01
CA VAL A 37 -19.36 6.82 -6.85
C VAL A 37 -18.88 5.92 -5.71
N ILE A 38 -18.65 6.53 -4.57
CA ILE A 38 -18.27 5.80 -3.36
C ILE A 38 -19.53 5.11 -2.81
N GLY A 39 -19.50 3.80 -2.81
CA GLY A 39 -20.59 2.96 -2.33
C GLY A 39 -20.11 1.53 -2.06
N PRO A 40 -21.03 0.65 -1.61
CA PRO A 40 -20.69 -0.73 -1.24
C PRO A 40 -20.01 -1.52 -2.35
N LEU A 41 -20.37 -1.29 -3.61
CA LEU A 41 -19.79 -1.97 -4.77
C LEU A 41 -18.32 -1.61 -4.95
N LEU A 42 -18.01 -0.30 -4.99
CA LEU A 42 -16.62 0.17 -5.10
C LEU A 42 -15.79 -0.31 -3.91
N LEU A 43 -16.32 -0.22 -2.69
CA LEU A 43 -15.64 -0.70 -1.49
C LEU A 43 -15.30 -2.19 -1.56
N ASP A 44 -16.23 -3.02 -2.03
CA ASP A 44 -16.00 -4.46 -2.19
C ASP A 44 -14.91 -4.74 -3.24
N GLU A 45 -14.94 -4.04 -4.37
CA GLU A 45 -13.90 -4.15 -5.40
C GLU A 45 -12.53 -3.76 -4.87
N LEU A 46 -12.42 -2.66 -4.15
CA LEU A 46 -11.16 -2.19 -3.59
C LEU A 46 -10.62 -3.13 -2.51
N HIS A 47 -11.49 -3.64 -1.64
CA HIS A 47 -11.11 -4.60 -0.60
C HIS A 47 -10.54 -5.90 -1.20
N LYS A 48 -11.07 -6.37 -2.31
CA LYS A 48 -10.59 -7.57 -2.99
C LYS A 48 -9.15 -7.45 -3.49
N THR A 49 -8.67 -6.24 -3.74
CA THR A 49 -7.28 -6.02 -4.17
C THR A 49 -6.27 -6.20 -3.04
N GLY A 50 -6.68 -6.07 -1.79
CA GLY A 50 -5.80 -6.07 -0.62
C GLY A 50 -4.97 -4.79 -0.45
N HIS A 51 -5.15 -3.77 -1.29
CA HIS A 51 -4.42 -2.51 -1.21
C HIS A 51 -5.14 -1.48 -0.34
N SER A 52 -4.37 -0.56 0.27
CA SER A 52 -4.89 0.51 1.12
C SER A 52 -5.01 1.84 0.39
N ARG A 53 -4.28 2.02 -0.72
CA ARG A 53 -4.18 3.27 -1.48
C ARG A 53 -4.31 3.00 -2.96
N PHE A 54 -5.05 3.88 -3.62
CA PHE A 54 -5.35 3.76 -5.05
C PHE A 54 -5.10 5.08 -5.76
N PRO A 55 -4.28 5.12 -6.82
CA PRO A 55 -4.19 6.29 -7.68
C PRO A 55 -5.55 6.60 -8.30
N VAL A 56 -5.90 7.88 -8.31
CA VAL A 56 -7.14 8.39 -8.90
C VAL A 56 -6.84 9.00 -10.26
N THR A 57 -7.54 8.54 -11.28
CA THR A 57 -7.37 9.00 -12.67
C THR A 57 -8.43 10.00 -13.08
N ASP A 58 -8.05 10.90 -13.97
CA ASP A 58 -8.96 11.77 -14.73
C ASP A 58 -8.89 11.39 -16.21
N GLY A 59 -9.77 10.50 -16.63
CA GLY A 59 -9.84 9.97 -17.98
C GLY A 59 -8.91 8.79 -18.22
N ASP A 60 -7.61 8.99 -18.23
CA ASP A 60 -6.63 7.95 -18.49
C ASP A 60 -5.55 7.82 -17.40
N ILE A 61 -4.75 6.77 -17.50
CA ILE A 61 -3.73 6.43 -16.51
C ILE A 61 -2.55 7.41 -16.46
N ASP A 62 -2.38 8.24 -17.48
CA ASP A 62 -1.34 9.29 -17.52
C ASP A 62 -1.79 10.57 -16.80
N HIS A 63 -3.07 10.68 -16.47
CA HIS A 63 -3.65 11.79 -15.73
C HIS A 63 -4.05 11.35 -14.30
N ILE A 64 -3.08 11.19 -13.45
CA ILE A 64 -3.31 10.90 -12.02
C ILE A 64 -3.56 12.23 -11.31
N VAL A 65 -4.69 12.36 -10.63
CA VAL A 65 -5.16 13.60 -9.98
C VAL A 65 -5.23 13.51 -8.45
N GLY A 66 -5.06 12.34 -7.88
CA GLY A 66 -5.10 12.14 -6.45
C GLY A 66 -4.75 10.73 -6.03
N ILE A 67 -4.78 10.49 -4.74
CA ILE A 67 -4.67 9.17 -4.11
C ILE A 67 -5.89 8.96 -3.21
N LEU A 68 -6.62 7.88 -3.44
CA LEU A 68 -7.72 7.47 -2.58
C LEU A 68 -7.18 6.52 -1.51
N HIS A 69 -7.43 6.85 -0.26
CA HIS A 69 -7.16 5.95 0.87
C HIS A 69 -8.44 5.20 1.23
N ILE A 70 -8.38 3.88 1.30
CA ILE A 70 -9.56 3.07 1.66
C ILE A 70 -10.07 3.47 3.06
N ARG A 71 -9.18 3.85 3.96
CA ARG A 71 -9.52 4.33 5.30
C ARG A 71 -10.37 5.59 5.30
N SER A 72 -10.20 6.49 4.32
CA SER A 72 -11.01 7.70 4.17
C SER A 72 -12.47 7.39 3.87
N LEU A 73 -12.76 6.22 3.29
CA LEU A 73 -14.10 5.79 2.95
C LEU A 73 -14.90 5.32 4.18
N LEU A 74 -14.21 4.88 5.23
CA LEU A 74 -14.83 4.44 6.48
C LEU A 74 -15.37 5.61 7.32
N THR A 75 -14.86 6.82 7.10
CA THR A 75 -15.26 8.04 7.80
C THR A 75 -16.34 8.83 7.08
N LEU A 76 -16.69 8.44 5.86
CA LEU A 76 -17.79 9.06 5.14
C LEU A 76 -19.12 8.60 5.75
N ASP A 77 -19.86 9.56 6.26
CA ASP A 77 -21.14 9.33 6.92
C ASP A 77 -22.11 8.65 5.94
N ASN A 78 -22.46 7.41 6.22
CA ASN A 78 -23.25 6.52 5.36
C ASN A 78 -24.70 6.98 5.10
N GLY A 79 -25.03 8.23 5.43
CA GLY A 79 -26.43 8.58 5.57
C GLY A 79 -27.03 9.50 4.50
N LYS A 80 -26.31 10.35 3.78
CA LYS A 80 -27.03 11.48 3.12
C LYS A 80 -26.52 12.05 1.80
N LYS A 81 -25.35 11.71 1.27
CA LYS A 81 -24.94 12.18 -0.07
C LYS A 81 -24.08 11.13 -0.78
N THR A 82 -24.44 10.85 -2.02
CA THR A 82 -23.60 10.13 -2.96
C THR A 82 -22.28 10.90 -3.12
N SER A 83 -21.23 10.42 -2.48
CA SER A 83 -19.90 11.03 -2.58
C SER A 83 -19.14 10.43 -3.77
N ARG A 84 -18.43 11.27 -4.51
CA ARG A 84 -17.52 10.82 -5.57
C ARG A 84 -16.10 10.70 -5.04
N VAL A 85 -15.29 9.90 -5.71
CA VAL A 85 -13.87 9.69 -5.36
C VAL A 85 -13.12 11.02 -5.30
N GLU A 86 -13.39 11.97 -6.21
CA GLU A 86 -12.77 13.30 -6.25
C GLU A 86 -12.95 14.13 -4.97
N THR A 87 -14.00 13.84 -4.19
CA THR A 87 -14.28 14.56 -2.93
C THR A 87 -13.55 13.94 -1.73
N ALA A 88 -13.16 12.68 -1.83
CA ALA A 88 -12.52 11.92 -0.76
C ALA A 88 -11.02 11.69 -0.95
N MET A 89 -10.51 11.90 -2.17
CA MET A 89 -9.10 11.69 -2.48
C MET A 89 -8.21 12.77 -1.85
N ASP A 90 -6.97 12.37 -1.52
CA ASP A 90 -5.89 13.30 -1.26
C ASP A 90 -5.36 13.83 -2.60
N LYS A 91 -5.41 15.16 -2.79
CA LYS A 91 -4.94 15.84 -4.01
C LYS A 91 -3.42 16.02 -4.05
N LYS A 92 -2.74 15.77 -2.94
CA LYS A 92 -1.30 15.92 -2.86
C LYS A 92 -0.62 14.66 -3.40
N ILE A 93 -0.01 14.79 -4.59
CA ILE A 93 0.64 13.70 -5.29
C ILE A 93 2.12 14.03 -5.44
N TYR A 94 2.95 13.00 -5.30
CA TYR A 94 4.38 13.09 -5.59
C TYR A 94 4.72 12.17 -6.76
N PHE A 95 5.60 12.67 -7.63
CA PHE A 95 6.10 11.95 -8.79
C PHE A 95 7.58 11.65 -8.60
N ILE A 96 8.01 10.50 -9.07
CA ILE A 96 9.42 10.11 -9.11
C ILE A 96 9.73 9.48 -10.47
N ASN A 97 10.93 9.76 -11.01
CA ASN A 97 11.35 9.14 -12.26
C ASN A 97 11.77 7.69 -12.03
N GLN A 98 11.40 6.79 -12.95
CA GLN A 98 11.72 5.37 -12.88
C GLN A 98 13.22 5.05 -12.80
N ASN A 99 14.06 5.93 -13.36
CA ASN A 99 15.53 5.77 -13.38
C ASN A 99 16.20 6.25 -12.08
N GLN A 100 15.45 6.84 -11.15
CA GLN A 100 16.00 7.26 -9.85
C GLN A 100 16.42 6.06 -9.02
N LYS A 101 17.44 6.28 -8.17
CA LYS A 101 17.88 5.29 -7.19
C LYS A 101 16.81 5.08 -6.11
N LEU A 102 16.59 3.82 -5.74
CA LEU A 102 15.60 3.45 -4.74
C LEU A 102 15.88 4.07 -3.37
N GLU A 103 17.15 4.27 -3.02
CA GLU A 103 17.57 4.96 -1.78
C GLU A 103 17.06 6.42 -1.73
N ARG A 104 16.99 7.11 -2.88
CA ARG A 104 16.41 8.44 -2.99
C ARG A 104 14.92 8.43 -2.77
N ALA A 105 14.24 7.42 -3.32
CA ALA A 105 12.81 7.23 -3.10
C ALA A 105 12.53 6.99 -1.60
N LEU A 106 13.29 6.13 -0.95
CA LEU A 106 13.15 5.87 0.49
C LEU A 106 13.33 7.13 1.32
N SER A 107 14.38 7.91 1.03
CA SER A 107 14.61 9.21 1.70
C SER A 107 13.45 10.18 1.48
N ALA A 108 12.89 10.22 0.27
CA ALA A 108 11.75 11.05 -0.07
C ALA A 108 10.46 10.62 0.66
N PHE A 109 10.21 9.32 0.82
CA PHE A 109 9.10 8.81 1.63
C PHE A 109 9.19 9.28 3.08
N ILE A 110 10.36 9.18 3.68
CA ILE A 110 10.61 9.64 5.06
C ILE A 110 10.38 11.14 5.18
N LYS A 111 10.90 11.92 4.23
CA LYS A 111 10.80 13.39 4.25
C LYS A 111 9.38 13.90 4.01
N THR A 112 8.67 13.30 3.05
CA THR A 112 7.32 13.74 2.68
C THR A 112 6.25 13.17 3.58
N ARG A 113 6.53 12.08 4.30
CA ARG A 113 5.56 11.29 5.07
C ARG A 113 4.39 10.76 4.23
N HIS A 114 4.59 10.65 2.92
CA HIS A 114 3.68 9.96 2.01
C HIS A 114 4.12 8.51 1.83
N HIS A 115 3.18 7.64 1.47
CA HIS A 115 3.42 6.21 1.36
C HIS A 115 3.33 5.69 -0.07
N MET A 116 2.96 6.53 -1.02
CA MET A 116 2.86 6.18 -2.43
C MET A 116 3.35 7.32 -3.31
N PHE A 117 4.20 6.99 -4.28
CA PHE A 117 4.63 7.89 -5.35
C PHE A 117 4.15 7.35 -6.69
N ILE A 118 3.76 8.26 -7.57
CA ILE A 118 3.52 7.94 -8.98
C ILE A 118 4.89 7.93 -9.68
N VAL A 119 5.17 6.82 -10.36
CA VAL A 119 6.42 6.66 -11.12
C VAL A 119 6.18 7.08 -12.55
N VAL A 120 7.05 7.93 -13.08
CA VAL A 120 6.98 8.42 -14.46
C VAL A 120 8.25 8.06 -15.21
N ASN A 121 8.13 7.91 -16.53
CA ASN A 121 9.28 7.80 -17.44
C ASN A 121 9.81 9.19 -17.84
N ASP A 122 10.82 9.22 -18.69
CA ASP A 122 11.43 10.47 -19.16
C ASP A 122 10.51 11.33 -20.03
N TYR A 123 9.42 10.74 -20.56
CA TYR A 123 8.38 11.44 -21.32
C TYR A 123 7.23 11.92 -20.43
N ARG A 124 7.34 11.76 -19.12
CA ARG A 124 6.30 12.07 -18.13
C ARG A 124 5.03 11.22 -18.21
N GLU A 125 5.09 10.10 -18.91
CA GLU A 125 4.03 9.10 -18.89
C GLU A 125 4.11 8.30 -17.59
N THR A 126 2.96 7.87 -17.09
CA THR A 126 2.90 6.98 -15.91
C THR A 126 3.52 5.63 -16.22
N ALA A 127 4.61 5.30 -15.57
CA ALA A 127 5.31 4.03 -15.67
C ALA A 127 4.83 3.01 -14.63
N GLY A 128 4.38 3.48 -13.48
CA GLY A 128 3.93 2.64 -12.39
C GLY A 128 3.67 3.41 -11.11
N ILE A 129 3.65 2.69 -9.99
CA ILE A 129 3.60 3.23 -8.64
C ILE A 129 4.70 2.60 -7.78
N LEU A 130 5.20 3.34 -6.82
CA LEU A 130 6.11 2.86 -5.80
C LEU A 130 5.52 3.17 -4.43
N THR A 131 5.44 2.16 -3.56
CA THR A 131 5.03 2.33 -2.18
C THR A 131 6.22 2.30 -1.23
N LEU A 132 6.05 2.87 -0.03
CA LEU A 132 7.05 2.78 1.03
C LEU A 132 7.32 1.31 1.38
N GLU A 133 6.29 0.49 1.42
CA GLU A 133 6.36 -0.94 1.68
C GLU A 133 7.26 -1.65 0.65
N ASP A 134 7.09 -1.36 -0.64
CA ASP A 134 7.94 -1.91 -1.72
C ASP A 134 9.42 -1.56 -1.51
N ALA A 135 9.72 -0.31 -1.17
CA ALA A 135 11.08 0.14 -0.91
C ALA A 135 11.69 -0.55 0.32
N LEU A 136 10.91 -0.71 1.39
CA LEU A 136 11.35 -1.41 2.60
C LEU A 136 11.52 -2.90 2.37
N GLU A 137 10.65 -3.55 1.61
CA GLU A 137 10.78 -4.96 1.20
C GLU A 137 12.08 -5.19 0.42
N ALA A 138 12.41 -4.29 -0.49
CA ALA A 138 13.66 -4.36 -1.26
C ALA A 138 14.89 -4.21 -0.35
N LEU A 139 14.83 -3.38 0.70
CA LEU A 139 15.90 -3.22 1.67
C LEU A 139 16.02 -4.44 2.59
N LEU A 140 14.91 -4.95 3.10
CA LEU A 140 14.88 -6.05 4.06
C LEU A 140 14.98 -7.43 3.39
N GLY A 141 14.68 -7.53 2.10
CA GLY A 141 14.68 -8.77 1.33
C GLY A 141 13.56 -9.74 1.70
N ARG A 142 12.45 -9.21 2.24
CA ARG A 142 11.26 -10.00 2.59
C ARG A 142 10.01 -9.16 2.42
N LYS A 143 8.88 -9.82 2.15
CA LYS A 143 7.58 -9.15 2.07
C LYS A 143 7.19 -8.59 3.43
N ILE A 144 6.74 -7.33 3.42
CA ILE A 144 6.03 -6.70 4.51
C ILE A 144 4.56 -6.90 4.21
N LEU A 145 3.84 -7.53 5.12
CA LEU A 145 2.39 -7.70 5.00
C LEU A 145 1.72 -6.33 5.15
N ASP A 146 0.76 -6.02 4.27
CA ASP A 146 -0.05 -4.82 4.43
C ASP A 146 -0.88 -4.94 5.72
N GLU A 147 -1.30 -3.80 6.28
CA GLU A 147 -2.07 -3.74 7.53
C GLU A 147 -3.31 -4.65 7.50
N PHE A 148 -3.88 -4.91 6.33
CA PHE A 148 -5.01 -5.82 6.13
C PHE A 148 -4.62 -7.30 6.06
N ASP A 149 -3.46 -7.61 5.50
CA ASP A 149 -2.96 -8.99 5.41
C ASP A 149 -2.63 -9.56 6.79
N VAL A 150 -2.16 -8.72 7.72
CA VAL A 150 -1.92 -9.12 9.12
C VAL A 150 -3.19 -9.60 9.80
N VAL A 151 -4.34 -8.98 9.51
CA VAL A 151 -5.63 -9.38 10.10
C VAL A 151 -6.08 -10.73 9.54
N ASP A 152 -5.90 -10.96 8.25
CA ASP A 152 -6.27 -12.22 7.61
C ASP A 152 -5.33 -13.35 8.02
N ASP A 153 -4.03 -13.11 8.11
CA ASP A 153 -3.06 -14.09 8.62
C ASP A 153 -3.30 -14.45 10.10
N LEU A 154 -3.67 -13.48 10.93
CA LEU A 154 -4.04 -13.74 12.32
C LEU A 154 -5.32 -14.56 12.42
N ARG A 155 -6.31 -14.33 11.55
CA ARG A 155 -7.52 -15.14 11.47
C ARG A 155 -7.23 -16.59 11.02
N VAL A 156 -6.36 -16.75 10.02
CA VAL A 156 -5.91 -18.06 9.52
C VAL A 156 -5.11 -18.80 10.61
N LEU A 157 -4.24 -18.11 11.33
CA LEU A 157 -3.49 -18.67 12.46
C LEU A 157 -4.41 -19.05 13.62
N ALA A 158 -5.42 -18.23 13.93
CA ALA A 158 -6.42 -18.52 14.96
C ALA A 158 -7.28 -19.73 14.57
N ALA A 159 -7.65 -19.88 13.29
CA ALA A 159 -8.39 -21.02 12.77
C ALA A 159 -7.57 -22.33 12.81
N ARG A 160 -6.22 -22.24 12.67
CA ARG A 160 -5.32 -23.41 12.75
C ARG A 160 -5.05 -23.90 14.17
N ASN A 161 -5.31 -23.09 15.20
CA ASN A 161 -5.09 -23.43 16.61
C ASN A 161 -6.30 -23.12 17.51
N PRO A 162 -7.47 -23.74 17.28
CA PRO A 162 -8.67 -23.44 18.06
C PRO A 162 -8.54 -23.77 19.56
N ASN A 163 -7.63 -24.68 19.93
CA ASN A 163 -7.47 -25.13 21.32
C ASN A 163 -6.55 -24.27 22.19
N LYS A 164 -5.80 -23.32 21.62
CA LYS A 164 -4.93 -22.42 22.39
C LYS A 164 -5.62 -21.17 22.90
N ASN A 165 -6.70 -20.76 22.24
CA ASN A 165 -7.41 -19.52 22.58
C ASN A 165 -8.57 -19.71 23.58
N ASN A 166 -8.89 -20.96 23.97
CA ASN A 166 -10.05 -21.27 24.83
C ASN A 166 -9.64 -21.85 26.19
N LYS A 167 -8.48 -21.46 26.71
CA LYS A 167 -8.22 -21.63 28.15
C LYS A 167 -8.80 -20.42 28.87
N SER A 168 -10.05 -20.56 29.28
CA SER A 168 -10.56 -19.76 30.41
C SER A 168 -9.59 -19.88 31.57
N PRO A 169 -9.24 -18.82 32.28
CA PRO A 169 -8.46 -18.92 33.51
C PRO A 169 -9.27 -19.82 34.45
N SER A 170 -8.68 -20.95 34.82
CA SER A 170 -9.26 -21.84 35.82
C SER A 170 -9.39 -21.05 37.11
N ALA A 171 -10.55 -21.15 37.75
CA ALA A 171 -10.92 -20.45 39.00
C ALA A 171 -10.10 -20.89 40.24
N THR A 172 -8.84 -21.31 40.07
CA THR A 172 -7.99 -21.87 41.13
C THR A 172 -6.78 -21.03 41.51
N ASP A 173 -6.60 -19.84 40.92
CA ASP A 173 -5.47 -18.97 41.26
C ASP A 173 -5.89 -17.72 42.03
N VAL A 174 -6.87 -17.86 42.93
CA VAL A 174 -7.15 -16.85 43.99
C VAL A 174 -6.94 -17.52 45.35
N LYS A 175 -5.69 -17.49 45.78
CA LYS A 175 -5.33 -17.54 47.22
C LYS A 175 -4.08 -16.69 47.46
#